data_4c4013413fe472d551e203d91ebafad4
#
_entry.id   4c4013413fe472d551e203d91ebafad4
#
_cell.length_a   1.000
_cell.length_b   1.000
_cell.length_c   1.000
_cell.angle_alpha   90.00
_cell.angle_beta   90.00
_cell.angle_gamma   90.00
#
_symmetry.space_group_name_H-M   'P 1'
#
loop_
_entity.id
_entity.type
_entity.pdbx_description
1 polymer ?
#
loop_
_entity_poly.entity_id
_entity_poly.type
_entity_poly.pdbx_seq_one_letter_code
_entity_poly.pdbx_strand_id
1 'polypeptide(L)'
;MTTTLQLNSTVLDKAVCRYYDDTCKIYIKPHEMYTLTSKSAINNLIQRKVALLVQQSCSKYGFVLSGVSSTRSMTQSNRALCKPLQIVSRSVGEIPPEHLNGSFLYKICYKVFVCNPPIGKVLPVVVLDKNKIGIRCYYYPFLYNTDTNTVSKSDVIKANTNFVILFLPKALHYNHTEEGTEKTFSDAYNAEEERIDKYAQEDSDRQPILHVKILQKRFDINDKQISVVGVLSEPTHD
;
A
#
# COMPACT_ATOMS: atom_id res chain seq x y z
N MET A 1 12.02 -1.61 31.66
CA MET A 1 12.97 -2.03 30.60
C MET A 1 12.32 -1.66 29.28
N THR A 2 12.81 -0.62 28.64
CA THR A 2 12.28 -0.10 27.38
C THR A 2 12.90 -0.88 26.25
N THR A 3 12.19 -1.87 25.71
CA THR A 3 12.64 -2.64 24.56
C THR A 3 12.55 -1.72 23.34
N THR A 4 13.68 -1.18 22.95
CA THR A 4 13.83 -0.41 21.71
C THR A 4 13.59 -1.39 20.57
N LEU A 5 12.44 -1.28 19.89
CA LEU A 5 12.19 -1.94 18.61
C LEU A 5 13.27 -1.48 17.63
N GLN A 6 14.31 -2.27 17.47
CA GLN A 6 15.21 -2.12 16.32
C GLN A 6 14.38 -2.48 15.09
N LEU A 7 13.96 -1.45 14.37
CA LEU A 7 13.55 -1.58 12.98
C LEU A 7 14.78 -2.08 12.21
N ASN A 8 14.96 -3.39 12.18
CA ASN A 8 15.81 -4.02 11.19
C ASN A 8 15.32 -3.49 9.86
N SER A 9 16.22 -2.96 9.04
CA SER A 9 15.97 -2.48 7.70
C SER A 9 15.34 -3.62 6.90
N THR A 10 14.04 -3.76 7.03
CA THR A 10 13.24 -4.75 6.30
C THR A 10 13.50 -4.48 4.84
N VAL A 11 14.16 -5.41 4.20
CA VAL A 11 14.39 -5.39 2.76
C VAL A 11 13.00 -5.44 2.16
N LEU A 12 12.47 -4.27 1.78
CA LEU A 12 11.23 -4.15 1.03
C LEU A 12 11.31 -5.12 -0.14
N ASP A 13 10.36 -6.03 -0.24
CA ASP A 13 10.31 -6.97 -1.35
C ASP A 13 10.24 -6.18 -2.67
N LYS A 14 11.36 -6.16 -3.39
CA LYS A 14 11.50 -5.44 -4.66
C LYS A 14 10.55 -5.97 -5.74
N ALA A 15 10.02 -7.17 -5.55
CA ALA A 15 9.01 -7.72 -6.44
C ALA A 15 7.64 -7.05 -6.22
N VAL A 16 7.37 -6.59 -5.00
CA VAL A 16 6.09 -5.98 -4.62
C VAL A 16 6.12 -4.46 -4.71
N CYS A 17 7.22 -3.85 -4.26
CA CYS A 17 7.35 -2.39 -4.18
C CYS A 17 8.58 -1.91 -4.96
N ARG A 18 8.37 -1.03 -5.93
CA ARG A 18 9.46 -0.48 -6.76
C ARG A 18 9.19 0.95 -7.21
N TYR A 19 10.24 1.59 -7.70
CA TYR A 19 10.15 2.91 -8.31
C TYR A 19 9.69 2.83 -9.77
N TYR A 20 8.83 3.78 -10.15
CA TYR A 20 8.42 4.01 -11.53
C TYR A 20 8.58 5.47 -11.89
N ASP A 21 8.96 5.70 -13.14
CA ASP A 21 8.99 7.03 -13.74
C ASP A 21 7.65 7.30 -14.42
N ASP A 22 7.08 8.48 -14.18
CA ASP A 22 5.83 8.91 -14.80
C ASP A 22 5.87 10.40 -15.11
N THR A 23 4.89 10.87 -15.85
CA THR A 23 4.79 12.27 -16.28
C THR A 23 3.42 12.85 -15.98
N CYS A 24 3.38 14.12 -15.61
CA CYS A 24 2.13 14.84 -15.44
C CYS A 24 2.24 16.29 -15.94
N LYS A 25 1.08 16.90 -16.11
CA LYS A 25 0.93 18.33 -16.46
C LYS A 25 0.48 19.09 -15.22
N ILE A 26 1.20 20.14 -14.84
CA ILE A 26 0.89 21.01 -13.71
C ILE A 26 0.62 22.40 -14.19
N TYR A 27 -0.51 22.97 -13.77
CA TYR A 27 -0.87 24.35 -14.01
C TYR A 27 -0.58 25.20 -12.78
N ILE A 28 0.17 26.30 -12.95
CA ILE A 28 0.41 27.30 -11.92
C ILE A 28 -0.30 28.58 -12.33
N LYS A 29 -1.21 29.05 -11.49
CA LYS A 29 -1.99 30.26 -11.73
C LYS A 29 -1.11 31.52 -11.56
N PRO A 30 -1.42 32.64 -12.24
CA PRO A 30 -0.65 33.88 -12.10
C PRO A 30 -0.48 34.36 -10.66
N HIS A 31 -1.54 34.33 -9.85
CA HIS A 31 -1.46 34.76 -8.44
C HIS A 31 -0.54 33.89 -7.59
N GLU A 32 -0.38 32.58 -7.93
CA GLU A 32 0.58 31.72 -7.26
C GLU A 32 2.02 32.09 -7.66
N MET A 33 2.24 32.54 -8.89
CA MET A 33 3.55 32.97 -9.37
C MET A 33 4.02 34.26 -8.69
N TYR A 34 3.11 35.21 -8.42
CA TYR A 34 3.47 36.47 -7.75
C TYR A 34 4.05 36.28 -6.34
N THR A 35 3.68 35.18 -5.66
CA THR A 35 4.19 34.85 -4.34
C THR A 35 5.55 34.16 -4.35
N LEU A 36 6.04 33.77 -5.54
CA LEU A 36 7.26 32.97 -5.70
C LEU A 36 8.44 33.86 -6.07
N THR A 37 9.24 34.20 -5.08
CA THR A 37 10.42 35.07 -5.24
C THR A 37 11.67 34.34 -5.71
N SER A 38 11.66 32.99 -5.69
CA SER A 38 12.86 32.21 -6.01
C SER A 38 12.55 30.95 -6.83
N LYS A 39 13.56 30.48 -7.56
CA LYS A 39 13.50 29.23 -8.33
C LYS A 39 13.18 28.01 -7.44
N SER A 40 13.66 28.01 -6.20
CA SER A 40 13.40 26.97 -5.20
C SER A 40 11.92 26.97 -4.77
N ALA A 41 11.31 28.15 -4.63
CA ALA A 41 9.91 28.27 -4.26
C ALA A 41 8.98 27.68 -5.34
N ILE A 42 9.30 27.90 -6.63
CA ILE A 42 8.60 27.29 -7.76
C ILE A 42 8.71 25.76 -7.71
N ASN A 43 9.92 25.22 -7.46
CA ASN A 43 10.13 23.79 -7.34
C ASN A 43 9.31 23.17 -6.20
N ASN A 44 9.30 23.82 -5.05
CA ASN A 44 8.51 23.38 -3.90
C ASN A 44 7.01 23.38 -4.17
N LEU A 45 6.49 24.41 -4.88
CA LEU A 45 5.09 24.46 -5.28
C LEU A 45 4.75 23.32 -6.25
N ILE A 46 5.59 23.11 -7.26
CA ILE A 46 5.41 22.01 -8.21
C ILE A 46 5.41 20.67 -7.49
N GLN A 47 6.38 20.43 -6.60
CA GLN A 47 6.47 19.19 -5.82
C GLN A 47 5.21 18.95 -4.99
N ARG A 48 4.67 19.99 -4.34
CA ARG A 48 3.41 19.89 -3.59
C ARG A 48 2.23 19.54 -4.51
N LYS A 49 2.10 20.21 -5.66
CA LYS A 49 1.01 19.94 -6.61
C LYS A 49 1.08 18.53 -7.20
N VAL A 50 2.27 18.06 -7.58
CA VAL A 50 2.46 16.68 -8.05
C VAL A 50 2.11 15.69 -6.95
N ALA A 51 2.58 15.92 -5.72
CA ALA A 51 2.26 15.06 -4.59
C ALA A 51 0.76 14.96 -4.33
N LEU A 52 0.02 16.08 -4.38
CA LEU A 52 -1.43 16.09 -4.21
C LEU A 52 -2.17 15.32 -5.31
N LEU A 53 -1.66 15.30 -6.55
CA LEU A 53 -2.26 14.57 -7.66
C LEU A 53 -2.08 13.06 -7.54
N VAL A 54 -0.92 12.61 -7.06
CA VAL A 54 -0.55 11.18 -7.10
C VAL A 54 -0.63 10.50 -5.73
N GLN A 55 -0.77 11.28 -4.65
CA GLN A 55 -0.72 10.76 -3.29
C GLN A 55 -1.94 9.89 -2.95
N GLN A 56 -1.67 8.76 -2.30
CA GLN A 56 -2.70 7.86 -1.74
C GLN A 56 -3.76 7.41 -2.77
N SER A 57 -3.34 7.14 -3.98
CA SER A 57 -4.20 6.60 -5.02
C SER A 57 -3.43 5.63 -5.92
N CYS A 58 -4.18 4.82 -6.66
CA CYS A 58 -3.61 3.95 -7.66
C CYS A 58 -3.27 4.74 -8.92
N SER A 59 -2.05 4.53 -9.41
CA SER A 59 -1.62 4.88 -10.77
C SER A 59 -1.79 3.67 -11.68
N LYS A 60 -1.48 3.82 -12.96
CA LYS A 60 -1.42 2.68 -13.90
C LYS A 60 -0.43 1.58 -13.48
N TYR A 61 0.50 1.87 -12.58
CA TYR A 61 1.51 0.92 -12.09
C TYR A 61 1.15 0.25 -10.76
N GLY A 62 0.12 0.75 -10.05
CA GLY A 62 -0.29 0.29 -8.73
C GLY A 62 -0.50 1.44 -7.74
N PHE A 63 -0.58 1.14 -6.46
CA PHE A 63 -0.81 2.12 -5.40
C PHE A 63 0.45 2.92 -5.07
N VAL A 64 0.35 4.25 -5.10
CA VAL A 64 1.47 5.17 -4.85
C VAL A 64 1.71 5.34 -3.36
N LEU A 65 2.88 4.88 -2.92
CA LEU A 65 3.37 5.00 -1.54
C LEU A 65 4.18 6.29 -1.30
N SER A 66 4.55 7.00 -2.37
CA SER A 66 5.26 8.27 -2.24
C SER A 66 4.32 9.37 -1.75
N GLY A 67 4.79 10.17 -0.80
CA GLY A 67 4.01 11.28 -0.26
C GLY A 67 4.88 12.45 0.18
N VAL A 68 4.24 13.57 0.49
CA VAL A 68 4.90 14.70 1.15
C VAL A 68 5.00 14.38 2.63
N SER A 69 6.21 14.34 3.17
CA SER A 69 6.49 14.05 4.59
C SER A 69 6.02 15.17 5.56
N SER A 70 5.01 15.96 5.19
CA SER A 70 4.64 17.18 5.92
C SER A 70 3.43 17.06 6.86
N THR A 71 2.81 15.89 6.98
CA THR A 71 1.76 15.74 7.98
C THR A 71 2.37 15.52 9.35
N ARG A 72 2.24 16.54 10.21
CA ARG A 72 2.70 16.56 11.62
C ARG A 72 2.14 15.40 12.48
N SER A 73 1.19 14.63 11.97
CA SER A 73 0.53 13.52 12.65
C SER A 73 1.15 12.15 12.38
N MET A 74 2.13 12.03 11.48
CA MET A 74 2.77 10.74 11.23
C MET A 74 3.80 10.42 12.32
N THR A 75 3.66 9.26 12.96
CA THR A 75 4.66 8.71 13.89
C THR A 75 6.01 8.50 13.15
N GLN A 76 7.12 8.54 13.90
CA GLN A 76 8.46 8.37 13.32
C GLN A 76 8.59 7.11 12.45
N SER A 77 7.91 6.03 12.82
CA SER A 77 7.84 4.78 12.06
C SER A 77 7.30 4.98 10.65
N ASN A 78 6.22 5.76 10.50
CA ASN A 78 5.60 6.01 9.19
C ASN A 78 6.40 6.97 8.30
N ARG A 79 7.26 7.82 8.88
CA ARG A 79 8.17 8.69 8.10
C ARG A 79 9.23 7.90 7.32
N ALA A 80 9.70 6.78 7.87
CA ALA A 80 10.67 5.92 7.19
C ALA A 80 10.08 5.21 5.95
N LEU A 81 8.76 5.15 5.86
CA LEU A 81 8.00 4.37 4.88
C LEU A 81 7.59 5.18 3.64
N CYS A 82 7.32 6.46 3.82
CA CYS A 82 6.99 7.33 2.70
C CYS A 82 8.26 7.78 2.00
N LYS A 83 8.67 7.05 0.98
CA LYS A 83 9.74 7.50 0.09
C LYS A 83 9.31 8.83 -0.55
N PRO A 84 10.16 9.89 -0.50
CA PRO A 84 9.78 11.17 -1.06
C PRO A 84 9.58 11.06 -2.58
N LEU A 85 8.57 11.76 -3.08
CA LEU A 85 8.39 11.97 -4.51
C LEU A 85 9.62 12.72 -5.04
N GLN A 86 10.24 12.21 -6.10
CA GLN A 86 11.39 12.83 -6.72
C GLN A 86 11.01 13.42 -8.07
N ILE A 87 11.17 14.73 -8.23
CA ILE A 87 11.08 15.37 -9.55
C ILE A 87 12.40 15.13 -10.28
N VAL A 88 12.32 14.43 -11.41
CA VAL A 88 13.48 14.11 -12.27
C VAL A 88 13.79 15.27 -13.19
N SER A 89 12.76 15.79 -13.87
CA SER A 89 12.90 16.93 -14.77
C SER A 89 11.59 17.71 -14.87
N ARG A 90 11.69 18.96 -15.34
CA ARG A 90 10.56 19.81 -15.67
C ARG A 90 10.81 20.58 -16.96
N SER A 91 9.75 20.84 -17.72
CA SER A 91 9.83 21.76 -18.87
C SER A 91 9.97 23.21 -18.42
N VAL A 92 10.25 24.06 -19.36
CA VAL A 92 10.00 25.50 -19.21
C VAL A 92 8.50 25.73 -19.09
N GLY A 93 8.09 26.74 -18.32
CA GLY A 93 6.66 27.11 -18.21
C GLY A 93 6.17 27.68 -19.52
N GLU A 94 5.14 27.08 -20.08
CA GLU A 94 4.48 27.53 -21.32
C GLU A 94 3.11 28.11 -20.95
N ILE A 95 2.68 29.16 -21.67
CA ILE A 95 1.28 29.64 -21.56
C ILE A 95 0.52 28.97 -22.70
N PRO A 96 -0.33 27.95 -22.40
CA PRO A 96 -1.07 27.27 -23.45
C PRO A 96 -2.13 28.20 -24.04
N PRO A 97 -2.28 28.27 -25.36
CA PRO A 97 -3.23 29.16 -26.02
C PRO A 97 -4.70 28.84 -25.69
N GLU A 98 -4.94 27.61 -25.23
CA GLU A 98 -6.27 27.12 -24.84
C GLU A 98 -6.74 27.69 -23.48
N HIS A 99 -5.81 28.18 -22.66
CA HIS A 99 -6.10 28.69 -21.32
C HIS A 99 -5.92 30.22 -21.25
N LEU A 100 -6.98 30.95 -21.52
CA LEU A 100 -7.01 32.44 -21.48
C LEU A 100 -6.79 33.02 -20.05
N ASN A 101 -6.64 32.19 -19.05
CA ASN A 101 -6.46 32.61 -17.65
C ASN A 101 -4.99 32.93 -17.27
N GLY A 102 -4.07 32.88 -18.23
CA GLY A 102 -2.65 33.17 -18.02
C GLY A 102 -1.90 32.16 -17.15
N SER A 103 -2.43 30.97 -16.94
CA SER A 103 -1.77 29.91 -16.19
C SER A 103 -0.55 29.36 -16.95
N PHE A 104 0.53 29.10 -16.21
CA PHE A 104 1.74 28.45 -16.74
C PHE A 104 1.59 26.94 -16.66
N LEU A 105 1.78 26.28 -17.80
CA LEU A 105 1.82 24.81 -17.90
C LEU A 105 3.26 24.33 -17.78
N TYR A 106 3.49 23.39 -16.86
CA TYR A 106 4.74 22.64 -16.71
C TYR A 106 4.48 21.15 -16.98
N LYS A 107 5.31 20.56 -17.85
CA LYS A 107 5.39 19.11 -18.03
C LYS A 107 6.45 18.58 -17.06
N ILE A 108 6.06 17.72 -16.15
CA ILE A 108 6.90 17.22 -15.06
C ILE A 108 7.13 15.72 -15.24
N CYS A 109 8.43 15.32 -15.26
CA CYS A 109 8.81 13.92 -15.10
C CYS A 109 9.16 13.69 -13.63
N TYR A 110 8.58 12.68 -13.03
CA TYR A 110 8.77 12.40 -11.62
C TYR A 110 8.91 10.89 -11.36
N LYS A 111 9.56 10.54 -10.27
CA LYS A 111 9.76 9.18 -9.81
C LYS A 111 8.95 8.93 -8.56
N VAL A 112 8.13 7.87 -8.58
CA VAL A 112 7.27 7.46 -7.47
C VAL A 112 7.58 6.05 -7.04
N PHE A 113 7.40 5.80 -5.75
CA PHE A 113 7.49 4.47 -5.17
C PHE A 113 6.08 3.87 -5.11
N VAL A 114 5.90 2.72 -5.75
CA VAL A 114 4.59 2.10 -5.99
C VAL A 114 4.58 0.69 -5.43
N CYS A 115 3.49 0.32 -4.78
CA CYS A 115 3.17 -1.04 -4.38
C CYS A 115 2.24 -1.68 -5.40
N ASN A 116 2.63 -2.83 -5.93
CA ASN A 116 1.83 -3.60 -6.88
C ASN A 116 2.17 -5.09 -6.75
N PRO A 117 1.52 -5.81 -5.83
CA PRO A 117 1.80 -7.21 -5.61
C PRO A 117 1.56 -8.04 -6.88
N PRO A 118 2.53 -8.87 -7.33
CA PRO A 118 2.34 -9.72 -8.49
C PRO A 118 1.44 -10.92 -8.17
N ILE A 119 0.70 -11.38 -9.17
CA ILE A 119 -0.08 -12.62 -9.10
C ILE A 119 0.86 -13.80 -8.89
N GLY A 120 0.46 -14.77 -8.06
CA GLY A 120 1.24 -15.96 -7.71
C GLY A 120 2.23 -15.75 -6.56
N LYS A 121 2.54 -14.52 -6.14
CA LYS A 121 3.40 -14.24 -4.99
C LYS A 121 2.68 -14.56 -3.69
N VAL A 122 3.40 -15.14 -2.75
CA VAL A 122 2.94 -15.32 -1.36
C VAL A 122 3.29 -14.08 -0.56
N LEU A 123 2.29 -13.53 0.13
CA LEU A 123 2.45 -12.34 0.96
C LEU A 123 2.03 -12.66 2.39
N PRO A 124 2.77 -12.16 3.36
CA PRO A 124 2.32 -12.12 4.74
C PRO A 124 1.32 -10.97 4.91
N VAL A 125 0.15 -11.28 5.46
CA VAL A 125 -0.97 -10.36 5.61
C VAL A 125 -1.52 -10.41 7.03
N VAL A 126 -2.13 -9.32 7.45
CA VAL A 126 -2.75 -9.21 8.78
C VAL A 126 -4.25 -9.31 8.64
N VAL A 127 -4.89 -10.07 9.51
CA VAL A 127 -6.35 -10.23 9.52
C VAL A 127 -7.00 -8.92 9.94
N LEU A 128 -7.98 -8.46 9.15
CA LEU A 128 -8.81 -7.31 9.48
C LEU A 128 -10.10 -7.74 10.15
N ASP A 129 -10.84 -8.60 9.48
CA ASP A 129 -12.07 -9.18 9.98
C ASP A 129 -12.35 -10.56 9.35
N LYS A 130 -13.28 -11.28 9.94
CA LYS A 130 -13.75 -12.59 9.49
C LYS A 130 -15.28 -12.59 9.40
N ASN A 131 -15.80 -13.19 8.33
CA ASN A 131 -17.24 -13.40 8.15
C ASN A 131 -17.52 -14.79 7.57
N LYS A 132 -18.80 -15.12 7.39
CA LYS A 132 -19.24 -16.43 6.86
C LYS A 132 -18.76 -16.73 5.43
N ILE A 133 -18.35 -15.70 4.66
CA ILE A 133 -17.95 -15.82 3.26
C ILE A 133 -16.43 -16.02 3.15
N GLY A 134 -15.66 -15.50 4.12
CA GLY A 134 -14.22 -15.58 4.12
C GLY A 134 -13.55 -14.63 5.10
N ILE A 135 -12.23 -14.53 4.98
CA ILE A 135 -11.38 -13.70 5.82
C ILE A 135 -10.93 -12.49 5.00
N ARG A 136 -11.07 -11.29 5.57
CA ARG A 136 -10.54 -10.07 4.99
C ARG A 136 -9.25 -9.68 5.70
N CYS A 137 -8.20 -9.47 4.89
CA CYS A 137 -6.87 -9.14 5.37
C CYS A 137 -6.37 -7.89 4.66
N TYR A 138 -5.29 -7.32 5.17
CA TYR A 138 -4.55 -6.29 4.48
C TYR A 138 -3.05 -6.60 4.47
N TYR A 139 -2.40 -6.18 3.40
CA TYR A 139 -0.96 -6.26 3.27
C TYR A 139 -0.33 -4.95 3.71
N TYR A 140 0.66 -5.08 4.59
CA TYR A 140 1.44 -3.95 5.04
C TYR A 140 2.94 -4.29 4.94
N PRO A 141 3.65 -3.75 3.94
CA PRO A 141 5.01 -4.17 3.61
C PRO A 141 6.06 -3.84 4.69
N PHE A 142 5.66 -3.22 5.79
CA PHE A 142 6.57 -2.63 6.77
C PHE A 142 6.37 -3.12 8.21
N LEU A 143 5.37 -3.95 8.45
CA LEU A 143 5.06 -4.46 9.78
C LEU A 143 5.40 -5.94 9.88
N TYR A 144 6.67 -6.26 10.04
CA TYR A 144 7.05 -7.62 10.38
C TYR A 144 7.89 -7.64 11.63
N ASN A 145 7.38 -8.32 12.65
CA ASN A 145 8.21 -8.95 13.66
C ASN A 145 8.29 -10.42 13.28
N THR A 146 9.39 -10.83 12.66
CA THR A 146 9.64 -12.19 12.17
C THR A 146 9.60 -13.23 13.28
N ASP A 147 9.82 -12.81 14.53
CA ASP A 147 9.99 -13.74 15.65
C ASP A 147 8.66 -14.22 16.25
N THR A 148 7.54 -13.50 16.05
CA THR A 148 6.26 -13.81 16.73
C THR A 148 5.10 -14.13 15.81
N ASN A 149 5.22 -13.98 14.51
CA ASN A 149 4.13 -14.11 13.52
C ASN A 149 2.85 -13.33 13.92
N THR A 150 3.02 -12.21 14.65
CA THR A 150 1.92 -11.36 15.11
C THR A 150 2.29 -9.90 14.99
N VAL A 151 1.26 -9.05 14.86
CA VAL A 151 1.40 -7.58 14.79
C VAL A 151 0.52 -6.93 15.85
N SER A 152 0.98 -5.84 16.48
CA SER A 152 0.16 -5.09 17.41
C SER A 152 -0.98 -4.35 16.71
N LYS A 153 -2.20 -4.43 17.24
CA LYS A 153 -3.37 -3.67 16.76
C LYS A 153 -3.09 -2.17 16.75
N SER A 154 -2.36 -1.67 17.72
CA SER A 154 -2.02 -0.25 17.83
C SER A 154 -1.14 0.23 16.67
N ASP A 155 -0.22 -0.60 16.18
CA ASP A 155 0.65 -0.27 15.05
C ASP A 155 -0.11 -0.33 13.72
N VAL A 156 -1.05 -1.25 13.63
CA VAL A 156 -1.98 -1.38 12.52
C VAL A 156 -2.88 -0.15 12.37
N ILE A 157 -3.50 0.28 13.46
CA ILE A 157 -4.37 1.46 13.48
C ILE A 157 -3.59 2.73 13.18
N LYS A 158 -2.38 2.88 13.72
CA LYS A 158 -1.49 4.02 13.44
C LYS A 158 -1.04 4.08 11.99
N ALA A 159 -0.94 2.94 11.33
CA ALA A 159 -0.57 2.86 9.92
C ALA A 159 -1.63 3.44 8.98
N ASN A 160 -2.91 3.44 9.37
CA ASN A 160 -4.11 4.02 8.73
C ASN A 160 -4.14 4.04 7.19
N THR A 161 -3.45 3.10 6.54
CA THR A 161 -3.33 3.05 5.08
C THR A 161 -3.53 1.63 4.57
N ASN A 162 -4.78 1.17 4.54
CA ASN A 162 -5.16 -0.11 3.94
C ASN A 162 -5.14 0.02 2.41
N PHE A 163 -3.95 0.11 1.81
CA PHE A 163 -3.82 0.31 0.37
C PHE A 163 -3.86 -1.01 -0.44
N VAL A 164 -3.66 -2.16 0.19
CA VAL A 164 -3.88 -3.48 -0.42
C VAL A 164 -4.76 -4.30 0.50
N ILE A 165 -5.99 -4.54 0.07
CA ILE A 165 -6.96 -5.36 0.78
C ILE A 165 -7.04 -6.71 0.09
N LEU A 166 -6.86 -7.78 0.87
CA LEU A 166 -6.96 -9.14 0.41
C LEU A 166 -8.24 -9.78 0.96
N PHE A 167 -8.92 -10.50 0.11
CA PHE A 167 -10.03 -11.34 0.49
C PHE A 167 -9.69 -12.81 0.23
N LEU A 168 -9.89 -13.66 1.25
CA LEU A 168 -9.71 -15.11 1.20
C LEU A 168 -11.09 -15.74 1.23
N PRO A 169 -11.67 -16.07 0.06
CA PRO A 169 -12.98 -16.69 0.01
C PRO A 169 -12.93 -18.09 0.60
N LYS A 170 -13.84 -18.40 1.52
CA LYS A 170 -13.96 -19.74 2.12
C LYS A 170 -14.17 -20.81 1.04
N ALA A 171 -14.91 -20.49 -0.02
CA ALA A 171 -15.21 -21.37 -1.13
C ALA A 171 -13.97 -21.85 -1.93
N LEU A 172 -12.86 -21.09 -1.94
CA LEU A 172 -11.63 -21.48 -2.66
C LEU A 172 -10.76 -22.46 -1.87
N HIS A 173 -11.10 -22.72 -0.60
CA HIS A 173 -10.35 -23.62 0.28
C HIS A 173 -11.02 -24.99 0.43
N TYR A 174 -11.99 -25.34 -0.44
CA TYR A 174 -12.55 -26.67 -0.47
C TYR A 174 -11.60 -27.64 -1.20
N ASN A 175 -11.32 -28.77 -0.60
CA ASN A 175 -10.66 -29.86 -1.27
C ASN A 175 -11.66 -30.52 -2.24
N HIS A 176 -11.40 -30.44 -3.54
CA HIS A 176 -12.06 -31.26 -4.52
C HIS A 176 -11.42 -32.65 -4.48
N THR A 177 -12.02 -33.59 -3.80
CA THR A 177 -11.75 -35.00 -4.03
C THR A 177 -12.49 -35.43 -5.31
N GLU A 178 -11.78 -36.06 -6.24
CA GLU A 178 -12.31 -36.48 -7.56
C GLU A 178 -13.43 -37.52 -7.50
N GLU A 179 -13.74 -38.05 -6.34
CA GLU A 179 -14.76 -39.10 -6.12
C GLU A 179 -15.97 -38.56 -5.35
N GLY A 180 -16.75 -37.66 -5.89
CA GLY A 180 -18.15 -37.39 -5.52
C GLY A 180 -18.55 -37.30 -4.03
N THR A 181 -17.60 -37.38 -3.12
CA THR A 181 -17.75 -37.35 -1.67
C THR A 181 -17.57 -35.93 -1.13
N GLU A 182 -18.26 -35.63 -0.08
CA GLU A 182 -18.43 -34.34 0.60
C GLU A 182 -17.23 -33.38 0.50
N LYS A 183 -17.53 -32.15 0.07
CA LYS A 183 -16.57 -31.04 0.06
C LYS A 183 -16.15 -30.74 1.48
N THR A 184 -15.01 -31.26 1.91
CA THR A 184 -14.40 -30.88 3.18
C THR A 184 -13.61 -29.58 3.01
N PHE A 185 -13.73 -28.69 3.99
CA PHE A 185 -12.85 -27.52 4.07
C PHE A 185 -11.41 -27.99 4.22
N SER A 186 -10.46 -27.25 3.63
CA SER A 186 -9.06 -27.51 3.91
C SER A 186 -8.82 -27.38 5.42
N ASP A 187 -8.23 -28.41 6.02
CA ASP A 187 -7.89 -28.42 7.45
C ASP A 187 -7.05 -27.20 7.84
N ALA A 188 -6.19 -26.74 6.93
CA ALA A 188 -5.40 -25.52 7.09
C ALA A 188 -6.27 -24.27 7.25
N TYR A 189 -7.37 -24.14 6.50
CA TYR A 189 -8.27 -22.99 6.63
C TYR A 189 -9.01 -23.02 7.97
N ASN A 190 -9.49 -24.17 8.37
CA ASN A 190 -10.19 -24.33 9.66
C ASN A 190 -9.25 -24.06 10.84
N ALA A 191 -8.01 -24.54 10.80
CA ALA A 191 -7.01 -24.28 11.83
C ALA A 191 -6.68 -22.79 11.95
N GLU A 192 -6.57 -22.06 10.83
CA GLU A 192 -6.36 -20.61 10.86
C GLU A 192 -7.62 -19.86 11.32
N GLU A 193 -8.81 -20.35 10.97
CA GLU A 193 -10.08 -19.79 11.46
C GLU A 193 -10.19 -19.91 12.98
N GLU A 194 -9.86 -21.05 13.57
CA GLU A 194 -9.79 -21.25 15.02
C GLU A 194 -8.71 -20.40 15.69
N ARG A 195 -7.56 -20.27 15.05
CA ARG A 195 -6.47 -19.42 15.55
C ARG A 195 -6.90 -17.95 15.63
N ILE A 196 -7.58 -17.43 14.60
CA ILE A 196 -8.12 -16.07 14.58
C ILE A 196 -9.13 -15.88 15.72
N ASP A 197 -10.02 -16.86 15.95
CA ASP A 197 -11.01 -16.80 17.03
C ASP A 197 -10.37 -16.75 18.41
N LYS A 198 -9.31 -17.52 18.66
CA LYS A 198 -8.54 -17.47 19.92
C LYS A 198 -7.96 -16.08 20.16
N TYR A 199 -7.32 -15.46 19.16
CA TYR A 199 -6.79 -14.11 19.30
C TYR A 199 -7.88 -13.06 19.52
N ALA A 200 -9.09 -13.26 18.99
CA ALA A 200 -10.23 -12.38 19.21
C ALA A 200 -10.80 -12.50 20.64
N GLN A 201 -10.80 -13.71 21.21
CA GLN A 201 -11.31 -13.98 22.56
C GLN A 201 -10.35 -13.55 23.68
N GLU A 202 -9.03 -13.68 23.46
CA GLU A 202 -8.02 -13.33 24.45
C GLU A 202 -7.84 -11.83 24.66
N ASP A 203 -8.63 -10.97 23.98
CA ASP A 203 -8.50 -9.50 23.94
C ASP A 203 -7.04 -9.03 23.74
N SER A 204 -6.31 -9.85 23.05
CA SER A 204 -4.90 -9.65 22.79
C SER A 204 -4.72 -8.43 21.89
N ASP A 205 -3.80 -7.55 22.28
CA ASP A 205 -3.40 -6.39 21.42
C ASP A 205 -2.65 -6.85 20.16
N ARG A 206 -2.66 -8.13 19.85
CA ARG A 206 -1.94 -8.76 18.73
C ARG A 206 -2.90 -9.37 17.73
N GLN A 207 -2.54 -9.28 16.47
CA GLN A 207 -3.25 -9.91 15.35
C GLN A 207 -2.36 -10.96 14.67
N PRO A 208 -2.93 -12.10 14.26
CA PRO A 208 -2.17 -13.13 13.56
C PRO A 208 -1.79 -12.68 12.15
N ILE A 209 -0.62 -13.12 11.71
CA ILE A 209 -0.16 -12.99 10.34
C ILE A 209 -0.50 -14.27 9.59
N LEU A 210 -1.12 -14.14 8.43
CA LEU A 210 -1.39 -15.22 7.50
C LEU A 210 -0.48 -15.11 6.28
N HIS A 211 -0.11 -16.23 5.68
CA HIS A 211 0.59 -16.26 4.41
C HIS A 211 -0.41 -16.56 3.29
N VAL A 212 -0.52 -15.64 2.33
CA VAL A 212 -1.55 -15.69 1.28
C VAL A 212 -0.91 -15.62 -0.08
N LYS A 213 -1.20 -16.61 -0.92
CA LYS A 213 -0.84 -16.61 -2.34
C LYS A 213 -1.89 -15.82 -3.12
N ILE A 214 -1.43 -14.84 -3.88
CA ILE A 214 -2.29 -13.99 -4.71
C ILE A 214 -2.77 -14.76 -5.93
N LEU A 215 -4.08 -14.88 -6.11
CA LEU A 215 -4.70 -15.47 -7.29
C LEU A 215 -5.08 -14.41 -8.32
N GLN A 216 -5.69 -13.32 -7.87
CA GLN A 216 -6.18 -12.26 -8.73
C GLN A 216 -6.10 -10.92 -8.02
N LYS A 217 -5.95 -9.84 -8.78
CA LYS A 217 -5.99 -8.47 -8.27
C LYS A 217 -6.77 -7.57 -9.22
N ARG A 218 -7.36 -6.52 -8.65
CA ARG A 218 -8.07 -5.48 -9.39
C ARG A 218 -7.79 -4.12 -8.77
N PHE A 219 -7.51 -3.14 -9.58
CA PHE A 219 -7.51 -1.71 -9.26
C PHE A 219 -7.67 -0.90 -10.54
N ASP A 220 -8.23 0.28 -10.40
CA ASP A 220 -8.32 1.28 -11.45
C ASP A 220 -7.52 2.54 -11.07
N ILE A 221 -7.26 3.41 -12.04
CA ILE A 221 -6.58 4.68 -11.80
C ILE A 221 -7.43 5.53 -10.84
N ASN A 222 -6.78 6.13 -9.85
CA ASN A 222 -7.38 6.90 -8.76
C ASN A 222 -8.10 6.08 -7.67
N ASP A 223 -8.13 4.76 -7.76
CA ASP A 223 -8.60 3.94 -6.65
C ASP A 223 -7.78 4.21 -5.37
N LYS A 224 -8.45 4.12 -4.23
CA LYS A 224 -7.82 4.31 -2.92
C LYS A 224 -7.16 3.06 -2.37
N GLN A 225 -7.33 1.94 -3.05
CA GLN A 225 -6.81 0.64 -2.64
C GLN A 225 -6.72 -0.34 -3.81
N ILE A 226 -5.87 -1.34 -3.67
CA ILE A 226 -5.81 -2.50 -4.55
C ILE A 226 -6.63 -3.62 -3.90
N SER A 227 -7.59 -4.17 -4.62
CA SER A 227 -8.37 -5.34 -4.19
C SER A 227 -7.72 -6.61 -4.72
N VAL A 228 -7.49 -7.58 -3.83
CA VAL A 228 -6.81 -8.84 -4.15
C VAL A 228 -7.64 -10.00 -3.66
N VAL A 229 -7.68 -11.08 -4.44
CA VAL A 229 -8.23 -12.38 -4.02
C VAL A 229 -7.07 -13.36 -3.92
N GLY A 230 -7.02 -14.10 -2.82
CA GLY A 230 -5.95 -15.04 -2.54
C GLY A 230 -6.43 -16.30 -1.83
N VAL A 231 -5.51 -17.23 -1.66
CA VAL A 231 -5.68 -18.46 -0.88
C VAL A 231 -4.56 -18.59 0.15
N LEU A 232 -4.84 -19.27 1.23
CA LEU A 232 -3.82 -19.61 2.23
C LEU A 232 -2.70 -20.43 1.57
N SER A 233 -1.49 -20.15 1.98
CA SER A 233 -0.29 -20.85 1.51
C SER A 233 0.69 -20.98 2.65
N GLU A 234 1.54 -21.97 2.57
CA GLU A 234 2.67 -22.08 3.49
C GLU A 234 3.68 -20.95 3.25
N PRO A 235 4.39 -20.51 4.30
CA PRO A 235 5.45 -19.52 4.14
C PRO A 235 6.51 -20.07 3.17
N THR A 236 6.77 -19.35 2.09
CA THR A 236 7.89 -19.66 1.20
C THR A 236 9.16 -19.16 1.86
N HIS A 237 10.05 -20.07 2.22
CA HIS A 237 11.42 -19.75 2.59
C HIS A 237 12.22 -19.47 1.29
N ASP A 238 12.21 -18.22 0.82
CA ASP A 238 13.11 -17.71 -0.23
C ASP A 238 14.36 -17.10 0.39
#